data_429f87363baf1e2b94742417d079905d
#
_entry.id   429f87363baf1e2b94742417d079905d
#
_cell.length_a   1.000
_cell.length_b   1.000
_cell.length_c   1.000
_cell.angle_alpha   90.00
_cell.angle_beta   90.00
_cell.angle_gamma   90.00
#
_symmetry.space_group_name_H-M   'P 1'
#
loop_
_entity.id
_entity.type
_entity.pdbx_description
1 polymer ?
#
loop_
_entity_poly.entity_id
_entity_poly.type
_entity_poly.pdbx_seq_one_letter_code
_entity_poly.pdbx_strand_id
1 'polypeptide(L)'
;QDLPHWMVDAFHSTLEEIELSDVIVLLVDASDDIEVMQRKALTSLQEVTSMHHTPSIVIGFNKSDLLTPQEQASKREKMGEVIEDRPSLFLSARTGHNIDRLVDMLYAMLPEKVYMEITFPCTMNEESVATVLRENVELIRMDNSDKDKAYVCCSDRMKESIKGRLEKQGLQVRFCREQT
;
A
#
# COMPACT_ATOMS: atom_id res chain seq x y z
N GLN A 1 7.31 -3.20 30.36
CA GLN A 1 7.34 -4.65 30.07
C GLN A 1 7.87 -4.80 28.67
N ASP A 2 9.05 -5.39 28.53
CA ASP A 2 9.67 -5.59 27.23
C ASP A 2 8.84 -6.59 26.42
N LEU A 3 8.52 -6.22 25.18
CA LEU A 3 7.82 -7.10 24.24
C LEU A 3 8.72 -8.31 23.92
N PRO A 4 8.17 -9.53 23.83
CA PRO A 4 8.96 -10.70 23.41
C PRO A 4 9.53 -10.50 22.00
N HIS A 5 10.76 -10.97 21.74
CA HIS A 5 11.46 -10.81 20.46
C HIS A 5 10.63 -11.25 19.24
N TRP A 6 9.89 -12.37 19.33
CA TRP A 6 9.03 -12.83 18.24
C TRP A 6 7.90 -11.84 17.88
N MET A 7 7.47 -11.03 18.84
CA MET A 7 6.44 -10.00 18.62
C MET A 7 7.06 -8.76 17.96
N VAL A 8 8.32 -8.47 18.25
CA VAL A 8 9.09 -7.40 17.59
C VAL A 8 9.35 -7.78 16.13
N ASP A 9 9.75 -9.01 15.85
CA ASP A 9 10.01 -9.50 14.49
C ASP A 9 8.72 -9.52 13.64
N ALA A 10 7.58 -9.92 14.22
CA ALA A 10 6.28 -9.85 13.55
C ALA A 10 5.86 -8.40 13.26
N PHE A 11 6.21 -7.46 14.12
CA PHE A 11 5.95 -6.04 13.91
C PHE A 11 6.81 -5.45 12.78
N HIS A 12 8.09 -5.86 12.70
CA HIS A 12 8.99 -5.42 11.63
C HIS A 12 8.50 -5.86 10.25
N SER A 13 8.06 -7.10 10.09
CA SER A 13 7.53 -7.57 8.79
C SER A 13 6.27 -6.80 8.37
N THR A 14 5.39 -6.45 9.31
CA THR A 14 4.20 -5.64 9.03
C THR A 14 4.57 -4.22 8.62
N LEU A 15 5.59 -3.61 9.25
CA LEU A 15 6.06 -2.27 8.89
C LEU A 15 6.72 -2.25 7.50
N GLU A 16 7.49 -3.29 7.16
CA GLU A 16 8.06 -3.44 5.81
C GLU A 16 6.97 -3.55 4.72
N GLU A 17 5.88 -4.27 4.99
CA GLU A 17 4.72 -4.33 4.08
C GLU A 17 4.05 -2.98 3.89
N ILE A 18 3.95 -2.17 4.96
CA ILE A 18 3.41 -0.81 4.88
C ILE A 18 4.32 0.08 4.01
N GLU A 19 5.64 0.01 4.16
CA GLU A 19 6.59 0.77 3.34
C GLU A 19 6.50 0.42 1.85
N LEU A 20 6.17 -0.81 1.53
CA LEU A 20 6.02 -1.29 0.14
C LEU A 20 4.65 -0.98 -0.46
N SER A 21 3.68 -0.55 0.34
CA SER A 21 2.33 -0.29 -0.15
C SER A 21 2.21 1.08 -0.82
N ASP A 22 1.37 1.18 -1.86
CA ASP A 22 1.03 2.45 -2.52
C ASP A 22 0.02 3.26 -1.71
N VAL A 23 -0.95 2.55 -1.12
CA VAL A 23 -2.05 3.14 -0.33
C VAL A 23 -2.31 2.26 0.88
N ILE A 24 -2.53 2.89 2.03
CA ILE A 24 -2.97 2.21 3.25
C ILE A 24 -4.30 2.74 3.75
N VAL A 25 -5.03 1.90 4.44
CA VAL A 25 -6.25 2.28 5.15
C VAL A 25 -5.97 2.24 6.64
N LEU A 26 -5.96 3.41 7.29
CA LEU A 26 -5.92 3.49 8.74
C LEU A 26 -7.34 3.35 9.30
N LEU A 27 -7.65 2.19 9.89
CA LEU A 27 -8.94 1.96 10.51
C LEU A 27 -8.96 2.46 11.96
N VAL A 28 -9.88 3.37 12.25
CA VAL A 28 -10.14 3.92 13.59
C VAL A 28 -11.50 3.46 14.06
N ASP A 29 -11.59 2.95 15.29
CA ASP A 29 -12.87 2.58 15.90
C ASP A 29 -13.68 3.83 16.24
N ALA A 30 -14.75 4.09 15.49
CA ALA A 30 -15.57 5.28 15.70
C ALA A 30 -16.50 5.18 16.93
N SER A 31 -16.63 4.01 17.53
CA SER A 31 -17.38 3.83 18.77
C SER A 31 -16.60 4.25 20.03
N ASP A 32 -15.28 4.38 19.94
CA ASP A 32 -14.44 4.88 21.03
C ASP A 32 -14.77 6.35 21.38
N ASP A 33 -14.45 6.77 22.59
CA ASP A 33 -14.47 8.17 22.99
C ASP A 33 -13.50 8.99 22.14
N ILE A 34 -13.84 10.26 21.89
CA ILE A 34 -13.10 11.11 20.96
C ILE A 34 -11.60 11.25 21.30
N GLU A 35 -11.25 11.35 22.57
CA GLU A 35 -9.88 11.46 23.05
C GLU A 35 -9.08 10.18 22.78
N VAL A 36 -9.74 9.03 22.87
CA VAL A 36 -9.16 7.72 22.54
C VAL A 36 -8.93 7.60 21.05
N MET A 37 -9.91 8.02 20.23
CA MET A 37 -9.81 8.05 18.78
C MET A 37 -8.64 8.92 18.33
N GLN A 38 -8.56 10.16 18.84
CA GLN A 38 -7.50 11.12 18.51
C GLN A 38 -6.12 10.55 18.84
N ARG A 39 -5.94 10.03 20.06
CA ARG A 39 -4.67 9.46 20.51
C ARG A 39 -4.24 8.26 19.64
N LYS A 40 -5.16 7.31 19.40
CA LYS A 40 -4.87 6.12 18.58
C LYS A 40 -4.50 6.51 17.13
N ALA A 41 -5.29 7.39 16.51
CA ALA A 41 -5.05 7.85 15.15
C ALA A 41 -3.71 8.61 15.05
N LEU A 42 -3.43 9.53 15.97
CA LEU A 42 -2.20 10.31 15.99
C LEU A 42 -0.96 9.41 16.12
N THR A 43 -0.98 8.45 17.06
CA THR A 43 0.12 7.50 17.24
C THR A 43 0.37 6.70 15.96
N SER A 44 -0.68 6.12 15.36
CA SER A 44 -0.53 5.34 14.12
C SER A 44 -0.06 6.20 12.94
N LEU A 45 -0.54 7.43 12.81
CA LEU A 45 -0.09 8.36 11.77
C LEU A 45 1.37 8.73 11.95
N GLN A 46 1.82 8.99 13.18
CA GLN A 46 3.23 9.28 13.48
C GLN A 46 4.15 8.12 13.09
N GLU A 47 3.77 6.87 13.41
CA GLU A 47 4.54 5.70 13.01
C GLU A 47 4.68 5.61 11.48
N VAL A 48 3.57 5.70 10.74
CA VAL A 48 3.60 5.62 9.28
C VAL A 48 4.37 6.79 8.65
N THR A 49 4.21 8.01 9.16
CA THR A 49 4.91 9.18 8.59
C THR A 49 6.40 9.23 8.95
N SER A 50 6.85 8.46 9.94
CA SER A 50 8.28 8.34 10.29
C SER A 50 9.04 7.39 9.36
N MET A 51 8.37 6.64 8.50
CA MET A 51 8.97 5.70 7.56
C MET A 51 9.68 6.43 6.41
N HIS A 52 10.65 5.76 5.79
CA HIS A 52 11.41 6.33 4.67
C HIS A 52 10.54 6.58 3.43
N HIS A 53 9.52 5.75 3.24
CA HIS A 53 8.52 5.90 2.19
C HIS A 53 7.14 5.97 2.82
N THR A 54 6.45 7.09 2.61
CA THR A 54 5.11 7.29 3.17
C THR A 54 4.07 7.00 2.09
N PRO A 55 3.28 5.92 2.23
CA PRO A 55 2.18 5.62 1.31
C PRO A 55 1.07 6.67 1.42
N SER A 56 0.19 6.71 0.44
CA SER A 56 -1.05 7.49 0.55
C SER A 56 -1.94 6.91 1.65
N ILE A 57 -2.53 7.75 2.50
CA ILE A 57 -3.31 7.30 3.66
C ILE A 57 -4.77 7.68 3.49
N VAL A 58 -5.67 6.68 3.61
CA VAL A 58 -7.12 6.87 3.77
C VAL A 58 -7.51 6.53 5.20
N ILE A 59 -8.31 7.36 5.84
CA ILE A 59 -8.78 7.11 7.21
C ILE A 59 -10.20 6.59 7.18
N GLY A 60 -10.40 5.34 7.65
CA GLY A 60 -11.69 4.71 7.78
C GLY A 60 -12.18 4.74 9.23
N PHE A 61 -13.23 5.53 9.53
CA PHE A 61 -13.90 5.51 10.83
C PHE A 61 -14.89 4.35 10.85
N ASN A 62 -14.42 3.19 11.33
CA ASN A 62 -15.22 1.95 11.36
C ASN A 62 -16.23 1.94 12.50
N LYS A 63 -17.20 1.02 12.41
CA LYS A 63 -18.33 0.85 13.34
C LYS A 63 -19.31 2.03 13.32
N SER A 64 -19.46 2.69 12.17
CA SER A 64 -20.40 3.80 12.00
C SER A 64 -21.86 3.41 12.26
N ASP A 65 -22.18 2.12 12.19
CA ASP A 65 -23.48 1.56 12.52
C ASP A 65 -23.88 1.69 14.01
N LEU A 66 -22.93 2.01 14.87
CA LEU A 66 -23.16 2.26 16.29
C LEU A 66 -23.37 3.75 16.61
N LEU A 67 -23.32 4.63 15.60
CA LEU A 67 -23.37 6.07 15.77
C LEU A 67 -24.54 6.68 15.02
N THR A 68 -25.15 7.69 15.61
CA THR A 68 -26.10 8.55 14.92
C THR A 68 -25.38 9.49 13.91
N PRO A 69 -26.08 10.03 12.91
CA PRO A 69 -25.50 11.01 11.99
C PRO A 69 -24.91 12.24 12.69
N GLN A 70 -25.53 12.70 13.79
CA GLN A 70 -25.06 13.82 14.59
C GLN A 70 -23.72 13.51 15.29
N GLU A 71 -23.60 12.32 15.84
CA GLU A 71 -22.35 11.84 16.48
C GLU A 71 -21.24 11.73 15.46
N GLN A 72 -21.53 11.20 14.26
CA GLN A 72 -20.55 11.11 13.17
C GLN A 72 -20.07 12.52 12.76
N ALA A 73 -20.98 13.48 12.61
CA ALA A 73 -20.63 14.86 12.26
C ALA A 73 -19.73 15.50 13.34
N SER A 74 -20.11 15.37 14.61
CA SER A 74 -19.34 15.91 15.73
C SER A 74 -17.95 15.26 15.84
N LYS A 75 -17.87 13.94 15.67
CA LYS A 75 -16.56 13.23 15.69
C LYS A 75 -15.69 13.63 14.51
N ARG A 76 -16.25 13.79 13.32
CA ARG A 76 -15.52 14.27 12.14
C ARG A 76 -14.90 15.64 12.39
N GLU A 77 -15.66 16.58 12.93
CA GLU A 77 -15.18 17.91 13.25
C GLU A 77 -14.02 17.87 14.25
N LYS A 78 -14.18 17.13 15.34
CA LYS A 78 -13.14 17.01 16.38
C LYS A 78 -11.90 16.24 15.92
N MET A 79 -12.02 15.36 14.94
CA MET A 79 -10.89 14.64 14.34
C MET A 79 -10.13 15.51 13.30
N GLY A 80 -10.69 16.64 12.86
CA GLY A 80 -10.15 17.45 11.78
C GLY A 80 -8.67 17.79 11.91
N GLU A 81 -8.23 18.21 13.10
CA GLU A 81 -6.81 18.53 13.36
C GLU A 81 -5.88 17.30 13.28
N VAL A 82 -6.38 16.10 13.62
CA VAL A 82 -5.60 14.86 13.59
C VAL A 82 -5.49 14.30 12.18
N ILE A 83 -6.59 14.36 11.42
CA ILE A 83 -6.62 13.80 10.07
C ILE A 83 -6.07 14.78 9.02
N GLU A 84 -6.04 16.08 9.34
CA GLU A 84 -5.64 17.14 8.40
C GLU A 84 -6.44 17.04 7.06
N ASP A 85 -5.75 17.15 5.93
CA ASP A 85 -6.34 17.04 4.59
C ASP A 85 -6.45 15.60 4.08
N ARG A 86 -6.23 14.58 4.94
CA ARG A 86 -6.28 13.18 4.51
C ARG A 86 -7.71 12.77 4.18
N PRO A 87 -7.92 12.04 3.07
CA PRO A 87 -9.20 11.46 2.72
C PRO A 87 -9.75 10.59 3.85
N SER A 88 -11.00 10.81 4.24
CA SER A 88 -11.60 10.07 5.36
C SER A 88 -13.08 9.81 5.14
N LEU A 89 -13.56 8.68 5.65
CA LEU A 89 -14.99 8.33 5.61
C LEU A 89 -15.43 7.50 6.81
N PHE A 90 -16.69 7.61 7.18
CA PHE A 90 -17.35 6.69 8.11
C PHE A 90 -17.80 5.45 7.34
N LEU A 91 -17.50 4.28 7.87
CA LEU A 91 -17.85 2.98 7.29
C LEU A 91 -18.26 1.98 8.38
N SER A 92 -18.88 0.90 7.98
CA SER A 92 -19.13 -0.24 8.86
C SER A 92 -18.77 -1.54 8.14
N ALA A 93 -17.69 -2.18 8.57
CA ALA A 93 -17.31 -3.49 8.07
C ALA A 93 -18.37 -4.58 8.39
N ARG A 94 -19.16 -4.38 9.44
CA ARG A 94 -20.23 -5.31 9.85
C ARG A 94 -21.43 -5.27 8.89
N THR A 95 -21.83 -4.08 8.45
CA THR A 95 -23.04 -3.88 7.65
C THR A 95 -22.75 -3.68 6.16
N GLY A 96 -21.48 -3.51 5.78
CA GLY A 96 -21.06 -3.14 4.43
C GLY A 96 -21.23 -1.65 4.09
N HIS A 97 -21.72 -0.84 5.04
CA HIS A 97 -21.96 0.58 4.79
C HIS A 97 -20.68 1.30 4.37
N ASN A 98 -20.73 2.02 3.23
CA ASN A 98 -19.62 2.78 2.62
C ASN A 98 -18.37 1.95 2.26
N ILE A 99 -18.42 0.62 2.19
CA ILE A 99 -17.29 -0.18 1.74
C ILE A 99 -17.00 0.06 0.26
N ASP A 100 -18.01 0.10 -0.61
CA ASP A 100 -17.83 0.39 -2.03
C ASP A 100 -17.18 1.77 -2.23
N ARG A 101 -17.62 2.77 -1.46
CA ARG A 101 -17.02 4.11 -1.50
C ARG A 101 -15.56 4.12 -1.04
N LEU A 102 -15.20 3.32 -0.03
CA LEU A 102 -13.81 3.13 0.36
C LEU A 102 -12.99 2.56 -0.80
N VAL A 103 -13.52 1.53 -1.46
CA VAL A 103 -12.87 0.89 -2.62
C VAL A 103 -12.65 1.90 -3.74
N ASP A 104 -13.65 2.70 -4.10
CA ASP A 104 -13.52 3.76 -5.11
C ASP A 104 -12.44 4.78 -4.74
N MET A 105 -12.39 5.19 -3.47
CA MET A 105 -11.36 6.11 -2.98
C MET A 105 -9.95 5.50 -3.09
N LEU A 106 -9.79 4.21 -2.78
CA LEU A 106 -8.50 3.52 -2.91
C LEU A 106 -8.06 3.45 -4.37
N TYR A 107 -8.96 3.07 -5.29
CA TYR A 107 -8.65 3.06 -6.73
C TYR A 107 -8.22 4.42 -7.25
N ALA A 108 -8.89 5.50 -6.82
CA ALA A 108 -8.56 6.86 -7.23
C ALA A 108 -7.17 7.34 -6.70
N MET A 109 -6.64 6.68 -5.67
CA MET A 109 -5.36 7.02 -5.05
C MET A 109 -4.22 6.12 -5.49
N LEU A 110 -4.50 5.02 -6.19
CA LEU A 110 -3.45 4.17 -6.75
C LEU A 110 -2.65 4.94 -7.79
N PRO A 111 -1.32 4.87 -7.74
CA PRO A 111 -0.47 5.48 -8.76
C PRO A 111 -0.66 4.80 -10.11
N GLU A 112 -0.37 5.54 -11.18
CA GLU A 112 -0.33 4.95 -12.51
C GLU A 112 0.66 3.79 -12.56
N LYS A 113 0.29 2.75 -13.31
CA LYS A 113 1.18 1.62 -13.58
C LYS A 113 2.16 1.98 -14.70
N VAL A 114 3.41 1.65 -14.50
CA VAL A 114 4.47 1.75 -15.50
C VAL A 114 4.85 0.36 -15.96
N TYR A 115 4.96 0.20 -17.25
CA TYR A 115 5.26 -1.07 -17.90
C TYR A 115 6.74 -1.12 -18.29
N MET A 116 7.37 -2.27 -18.08
CA MET A 116 8.77 -2.49 -18.37
C MET A 116 8.96 -3.82 -19.11
N GLU A 117 9.84 -3.80 -20.11
CA GLU A 117 10.43 -4.99 -20.72
C GLU A 117 11.74 -5.29 -19.99
N ILE A 118 11.87 -6.49 -19.45
CA ILE A 118 13.07 -6.99 -18.78
C ILE A 118 13.69 -8.04 -19.70
N THR A 119 14.97 -7.86 -20.04
CA THR A 119 15.75 -8.86 -20.78
C THR A 119 16.72 -9.55 -19.81
N PHE A 120 16.65 -10.88 -19.77
CA PHE A 120 17.49 -11.73 -18.93
C PHE A 120 18.72 -12.21 -19.72
N PRO A 121 19.90 -12.30 -19.10
CA PRO A 121 21.03 -12.95 -19.74
C PRO A 121 20.78 -14.46 -19.90
N CYS A 122 21.17 -15.04 -21.04
CA CYS A 122 20.99 -16.47 -21.35
C CYS A 122 21.61 -17.42 -20.32
N THR A 123 22.42 -16.90 -19.39
CA THR A 123 23.03 -17.66 -18.29
C THR A 123 22.14 -17.82 -17.08
N MET A 124 21.02 -17.12 -17.02
CA MET A 124 20.10 -17.14 -15.89
C MET A 124 19.11 -18.29 -16.03
N ASN A 125 18.94 -19.10 -15.00
CA ASN A 125 17.99 -20.21 -15.03
C ASN A 125 16.56 -19.70 -14.70
N GLU A 126 15.54 -20.48 -15.08
CA GLU A 126 14.13 -20.12 -14.91
C GLU A 126 13.74 -19.86 -13.44
N GLU A 127 14.37 -20.57 -12.50
CA GLU A 127 14.10 -20.42 -11.06
C GLU A 127 14.59 -19.05 -10.53
N SER A 128 15.78 -18.64 -10.96
CA SER A 128 16.34 -17.32 -10.63
C SER A 128 15.51 -16.19 -11.24
N VAL A 129 15.05 -16.35 -12.48
CA VAL A 129 14.13 -15.39 -13.15
C VAL A 129 12.84 -15.25 -12.36
N ALA A 130 12.21 -16.36 -11.99
CA ALA A 130 10.96 -16.36 -11.24
C ALA A 130 11.11 -15.70 -9.86
N THR A 131 12.23 -15.90 -9.17
CA THR A 131 12.52 -15.28 -7.89
C THR A 131 12.65 -13.76 -8.03
N VAL A 132 13.45 -13.30 -8.99
CA VAL A 132 13.65 -11.87 -9.25
C VAL A 132 12.33 -11.15 -9.56
N LEU A 133 11.48 -11.79 -10.37
CA LEU A 133 10.19 -11.20 -10.75
C LEU A 133 9.22 -11.13 -9.57
N ARG A 134 9.12 -12.19 -8.76
CA ARG A 134 8.19 -12.24 -7.61
C ARG A 134 8.48 -11.18 -6.55
N GLU A 135 9.74 -10.88 -6.34
CA GLU A 135 10.17 -9.95 -5.29
C GLU A 135 10.00 -8.48 -5.65
N ASN A 136 9.87 -8.16 -6.95
CA ASN A 136 10.03 -6.77 -7.38
C ASN A 136 8.88 -6.20 -8.20
N VAL A 137 8.13 -7.03 -8.93
CA VAL A 137 7.19 -6.56 -9.95
C VAL A 137 5.97 -7.49 -10.08
N GLU A 138 4.89 -6.94 -10.62
CA GLU A 138 3.76 -7.74 -11.10
C GLU A 138 4.08 -8.25 -12.51
N LEU A 139 4.22 -9.57 -12.67
CA LEU A 139 4.46 -10.20 -13.95
C LEU A 139 3.19 -10.19 -14.80
N ILE A 140 3.25 -9.57 -15.98
CA ILE A 140 2.15 -9.57 -16.94
C ILE A 140 2.23 -10.80 -17.83
N ARG A 141 3.40 -11.01 -18.47
CA ARG A 141 3.64 -12.17 -19.33
C ARG A 141 5.13 -12.44 -19.52
N MET A 142 5.46 -13.69 -19.78
CA MET A 142 6.74 -14.09 -20.37
C MET A 142 6.60 -14.09 -21.90
N ASP A 143 7.64 -13.68 -22.63
CA ASP A 143 7.63 -13.79 -24.07
C ASP A 143 7.86 -15.25 -24.48
N ASN A 144 6.86 -15.86 -25.15
CA ASN A 144 6.98 -17.25 -25.61
C ASN A 144 7.90 -17.43 -26.81
N SER A 145 8.17 -16.35 -27.54
CA SER A 145 9.04 -16.35 -28.72
C SER A 145 10.48 -16.07 -28.38
N ASP A 146 10.71 -15.28 -27.32
CA ASP A 146 12.01 -14.87 -26.81
C ASP A 146 12.02 -15.14 -25.29
N LYS A 147 12.46 -16.35 -24.93
CA LYS A 147 12.44 -16.82 -23.53
C LYS A 147 13.28 -15.96 -22.57
N ASP A 148 14.09 -15.07 -23.13
CA ASP A 148 14.96 -14.16 -22.39
C ASP A 148 14.26 -12.84 -22.05
N LYS A 149 12.95 -12.70 -22.32
CA LYS A 149 12.19 -11.48 -22.05
C LYS A 149 10.94 -11.70 -21.20
N ALA A 150 10.70 -10.76 -20.31
CA ALA A 150 9.45 -10.65 -19.55
C ALA A 150 8.88 -9.24 -19.64
N TYR A 151 7.56 -9.15 -19.67
CA TYR A 151 6.82 -7.90 -19.56
C TYR A 151 6.21 -7.82 -18.17
N VAL A 152 6.50 -6.74 -17.48
CA VAL A 152 6.12 -6.53 -16.09
C VAL A 152 5.54 -5.15 -15.91
N CYS A 153 4.80 -4.94 -14.84
CA CYS A 153 4.44 -3.61 -14.41
C CYS A 153 4.75 -3.37 -12.93
N CYS A 154 4.91 -2.11 -12.60
CA CYS A 154 5.03 -1.65 -11.22
C CYS A 154 4.36 -0.29 -11.07
N SER A 155 4.23 0.18 -9.84
CA SER A 155 3.83 1.54 -9.53
C SER A 155 4.82 2.57 -10.08
N ASP A 156 4.33 3.69 -10.61
CA ASP A 156 5.18 4.80 -11.09
C ASP A 156 6.17 5.29 -10.02
N ARG A 157 5.77 5.28 -8.75
CA ARG A 157 6.63 5.66 -7.61
C ARG A 157 7.86 4.76 -7.46
N MET A 158 7.72 3.47 -7.77
CA MET A 158 8.75 2.45 -7.56
C MET A 158 9.65 2.24 -8.79
N LYS A 159 9.30 2.77 -9.95
CA LYS A 159 9.92 2.47 -11.25
C LYS A 159 11.44 2.60 -11.26
N GLU A 160 11.98 3.71 -10.74
CA GLU A 160 13.43 3.95 -10.75
C GLU A 160 14.17 3.07 -9.74
N SER A 161 13.57 2.84 -8.57
CA SER A 161 14.14 1.95 -7.54
C SER A 161 14.20 0.50 -8.04
N ILE A 162 13.11 0.02 -8.63
CA ILE A 162 13.01 -1.33 -9.19
C ILE A 162 13.98 -1.48 -10.36
N LYS A 163 13.98 -0.54 -11.31
CA LYS A 163 14.93 -0.52 -12.44
C LYS A 163 16.37 -0.63 -11.95
N GLY A 164 16.77 0.25 -11.03
CA GLY A 164 18.14 0.25 -10.50
C GLY A 164 18.52 -1.05 -9.77
N ARG A 165 17.58 -1.71 -9.10
CA ARG A 165 17.78 -3.00 -8.46
C ARG A 165 17.97 -4.12 -9.47
N LEU A 166 17.13 -4.17 -10.50
CA LEU A 166 17.19 -5.16 -11.56
C LEU A 166 18.47 -5.01 -12.39
N GLU A 167 18.87 -3.77 -12.74
CA GLU A 167 20.12 -3.49 -13.46
C GLU A 167 21.37 -3.89 -12.65
N LYS A 168 21.35 -3.73 -11.32
CA LYS A 168 22.44 -4.23 -10.44
C LYS A 168 22.57 -5.75 -10.44
N GLN A 169 21.48 -6.46 -10.74
CA GLN A 169 21.48 -7.93 -10.90
C GLN A 169 21.87 -8.36 -12.33
N GLY A 170 22.27 -7.44 -13.20
CA GLY A 170 22.73 -7.72 -14.56
C GLY A 170 21.60 -7.81 -15.60
N LEU A 171 20.38 -7.36 -15.25
CA LEU A 171 19.25 -7.36 -16.16
C LEU A 171 19.19 -6.08 -16.99
N GLN A 172 18.71 -6.16 -18.22
CA GLN A 172 18.41 -4.98 -19.02
C GLN A 172 16.93 -4.62 -18.86
N VAL A 173 16.66 -3.38 -18.47
CA VAL A 173 15.30 -2.88 -18.22
C VAL A 173 15.00 -1.71 -19.13
N ARG A 174 13.86 -1.79 -19.85
CA ARG A 174 13.37 -0.72 -20.72
C ARG A 174 11.92 -0.41 -20.37
N PHE A 175 11.59 0.87 -20.23
CA PHE A 175 10.19 1.29 -20.12
C PHE A 175 9.49 1.09 -21.47
N CYS A 176 8.28 0.56 -21.43
CA CYS A 176 7.45 0.33 -22.60
C CYS A 176 6.02 0.83 -22.36
N ARG A 177 5.21 0.83 -23.40
CA ARG A 177 3.76 1.05 -23.24
C ARG A 177 3.08 -0.25 -22.83
N GLU A 178 1.89 -0.12 -22.25
CA GLU A 178 1.06 -1.28 -21.98
C GLU A 178 0.93 -2.14 -23.23
N GLN A 179 1.33 -3.40 -23.12
CA GLN A 179 1.19 -4.37 -24.21
C GLN A 179 -0.03 -5.24 -23.90
N THR A 180 -1.13 -4.98 -24.56
CA THR A 180 -2.35 -5.79 -24.58
C THR A 180 -2.09 -7.19 -25.11
#